data_cec8cfa9716f21d4894290a30867d6ca
#
_entry.id   cec8cfa9716f21d4894290a30867d6ca
#
_cell.length_a   1.000
_cell.length_b   1.000
_cell.length_c   1.000
_cell.angle_alpha   90.00
_cell.angle_beta   90.00
_cell.angle_gamma   90.00
#
_symmetry.space_group_name_H-M   'P 1'
#
loop_
_entity.id
_entity.type
_entity.pdbx_description
1 polymer ?
#
loop_
_entity_poly.entity_id
_entity_poly.type
_entity_poly.pdbx_seq_one_letter_code
_entity_poly.pdbx_strand_id
1 'polypeptide(L)'
;MDQYESKRVFGGIVQVPMCDRSVIGEISGDFTLPDYQPEIKKLIRVSANILPATRYVGDRCAELSGNVDYYVIYTGSDNQIYCAPLTAEYKIEVPFDTAEESLLENTVGYAAIVADNVSGRVTSPRKLSIKCRLRTRARFFGDMTVEDRFGDCSLEVLYGKENSARTVVTMGEMIRLSDEMINSGSGDLRVIMVDGKALVDEVSCSDGVISCRGNLYCKMLISREDGTAPYTVTRKIPFSQNINADGVCRGDAASAKASVCEISVTVDEGRILLDVGMLVEAHASTLEKVKYVKDVYSTTHRVSCDYKAVEMPRYESFVNGNFTLSDSMTLDEAGISAECSVVDISGCVYPDTYSLNGGRCLVGGRVRFDLLLDRGGEYSSQSVELPLRYECAAPDHASDMGADALFEGEIISARARVDGERIGIDAEISMNGCAWEIEQTSLLDSVGFGDEIVRGVSEYTVCYPAKGESIWRVAKRYGAPIGAVVSTNKLPTDEGYDSARTLEKVKYVMI
;
A
#
# COMPACT_ATOMS: atom_id res chain seq x y z
N MET A 1 -25.76 12.77 -37.90
CA MET A 1 -25.03 11.66 -37.27
C MET A 1 -23.89 12.16 -36.41
N ASP A 2 -23.30 13.31 -36.66
CA ASP A 2 -22.11 13.84 -35.97
C ASP A 2 -22.36 14.55 -34.63
N GLN A 3 -23.62 14.88 -34.30
CA GLN A 3 -23.93 15.50 -32.98
C GLN A 3 -24.05 14.50 -31.84
N TYR A 4 -24.17 13.21 -32.12
CA TYR A 4 -24.24 12.16 -31.11
C TYR A 4 -22.86 11.64 -30.65
N GLU A 5 -21.84 11.71 -31.50
CA GLU A 5 -20.49 11.26 -31.15
C GLU A 5 -19.76 12.22 -30.18
N SER A 6 -20.03 13.53 -30.28
CA SER A 6 -19.41 14.52 -29.38
C SER A 6 -19.94 14.45 -27.90
N LYS A 7 -21.09 13.79 -27.68
CA LYS A 7 -21.63 13.56 -26.33
C LYS A 7 -21.03 12.33 -25.61
N ARG A 8 -20.27 11.48 -26.30
CA ARG A 8 -19.59 10.31 -25.72
C ARG A 8 -18.41 10.63 -24.81
N VAL A 9 -17.95 11.86 -24.77
CA VAL A 9 -16.72 12.26 -24.06
C VAL A 9 -16.96 12.62 -22.58
N PHE A 10 -18.17 12.51 -22.05
CA PHE A 10 -18.53 13.04 -20.72
C PHE A 10 -18.79 12.00 -19.63
N GLY A 11 -18.85 10.72 -19.92
CA GLY A 11 -18.84 9.66 -18.92
C GLY A 11 -17.40 9.43 -18.44
N GLY A 12 -17.09 9.74 -17.19
CA GLY A 12 -15.79 9.45 -16.60
C GLY A 12 -15.72 8.01 -16.05
N ILE A 13 -14.52 7.46 -16.00
CA ILE A 13 -14.25 6.26 -15.22
C ILE A 13 -13.82 6.73 -13.83
N VAL A 14 -14.40 6.14 -12.78
CA VAL A 14 -14.05 6.41 -11.38
C VAL A 14 -13.57 5.11 -10.76
N GLN A 15 -12.44 5.15 -10.08
CA GLN A 15 -12.06 4.04 -9.22
C GLN A 15 -12.87 4.05 -7.94
N VAL A 16 -13.48 2.91 -7.60
CA VAL A 16 -14.22 2.73 -6.36
C VAL A 16 -13.58 1.63 -5.52
N PRO A 17 -13.53 1.78 -4.19
CA PRO A 17 -12.98 0.74 -3.33
C PRO A 17 -13.85 -0.53 -3.41
N MET A 18 -13.23 -1.66 -3.68
CA MET A 18 -13.85 -3.00 -3.63
C MET A 18 -13.67 -3.64 -2.27
N CYS A 19 -12.52 -3.42 -1.65
CA CYS A 19 -12.26 -3.77 -0.26
C CYS A 19 -11.11 -2.95 0.32
N ASP A 20 -11.16 -2.77 1.64
CA ASP A 20 -10.10 -2.25 2.48
C ASP A 20 -10.13 -2.98 3.81
N ARG A 21 -9.33 -4.04 3.94
CA ARG A 21 -9.41 -4.91 5.11
C ARG A 21 -8.13 -5.62 5.47
N SER A 22 -8.10 -6.07 6.72
CA SER A 22 -7.05 -6.95 7.22
C SER A 22 -7.52 -8.40 7.24
N VAL A 23 -6.65 -9.31 6.79
CA VAL A 23 -6.89 -10.75 6.79
C VAL A 23 -5.71 -11.45 7.46
N ILE A 24 -5.97 -12.51 8.20
CA ILE A 24 -4.95 -13.35 8.84
C ILE A 24 -4.91 -14.69 8.10
N GLY A 25 -3.71 -15.05 7.64
CA GLY A 25 -3.41 -16.37 7.08
C GLY A 25 -2.48 -17.16 8.01
N GLU A 26 -2.60 -18.48 8.01
CA GLU A 26 -1.69 -19.36 8.74
C GLU A 26 -1.07 -20.37 7.76
N ILE A 27 0.25 -20.53 7.87
CA ILE A 27 1.02 -21.54 7.14
C ILE A 27 1.60 -22.50 8.16
N SER A 28 1.46 -23.77 7.92
CA SER A 28 2.12 -24.80 8.70
C SER A 28 2.70 -25.87 7.77
N GLY A 29 3.93 -26.29 8.06
CA GLY A 29 4.59 -27.31 7.22
C GLY A 29 5.62 -28.09 8.02
N ASP A 30 5.84 -29.33 7.60
CA ASP A 30 6.92 -30.18 8.08
C ASP A 30 8.04 -30.20 7.04
N PHE A 31 9.23 -29.90 7.49
CA PHE A 31 10.41 -29.73 6.65
C PHE A 31 11.48 -30.74 7.02
N THR A 32 12.20 -31.21 6.03
CA THR A 32 13.40 -32.06 6.21
C THR A 32 14.63 -31.25 5.82
N LEU A 33 15.66 -31.24 6.67
CA LEU A 33 16.92 -30.61 6.32
C LEU A 33 17.53 -31.24 5.06
N PRO A 34 18.12 -30.42 4.16
CA PRO A 34 18.91 -30.91 3.04
C PRO A 34 20.04 -31.86 3.50
N ASP A 35 20.41 -32.85 2.69
CA ASP A 35 21.35 -33.90 3.08
C ASP A 35 22.75 -33.38 3.45
N TYR A 36 23.17 -32.25 2.89
CA TYR A 36 24.46 -31.63 3.16
C TYR A 36 24.47 -30.85 4.50
N GLN A 37 23.31 -30.64 5.13
CA GLN A 37 23.20 -29.96 6.41
C GLN A 37 23.38 -30.96 7.57
N PRO A 38 24.11 -30.59 8.65
CA PRO A 38 24.24 -31.44 9.82
C PRO A 38 22.93 -31.55 10.61
N GLU A 39 22.83 -32.57 11.45
CA GLU A 39 21.68 -32.80 12.30
C GLU A 39 21.51 -31.69 13.33
N ILE A 40 20.24 -31.35 13.64
CA ILE A 40 19.89 -30.32 14.63
C ILE A 40 20.14 -30.87 16.01
N LYS A 41 21.07 -30.27 16.73
CA LYS A 41 21.26 -30.46 18.17
C LYS A 41 20.33 -29.53 18.97
N LYS A 42 20.27 -28.25 18.61
CA LYS A 42 19.46 -27.22 19.26
C LYS A 42 18.97 -26.23 18.23
N LEU A 43 17.67 -26.04 18.13
CA LEU A 43 17.08 -24.96 17.36
C LEU A 43 17.28 -23.65 18.11
N ILE A 44 17.77 -22.61 17.44
CA ILE A 44 18.03 -21.30 18.03
C ILE A 44 16.94 -20.32 17.63
N ARG A 45 16.71 -20.15 16.30
CA ARG A 45 15.78 -19.17 15.76
C ARG A 45 15.20 -19.64 14.43
N VAL A 46 13.93 -19.29 14.18
CA VAL A 46 13.33 -19.34 12.85
C VAL A 46 12.84 -17.95 12.53
N SER A 47 13.28 -17.41 11.40
CA SER A 47 12.78 -16.15 10.84
C SER A 47 12.14 -16.41 9.48
N ALA A 48 11.21 -15.53 9.06
CA ALA A 48 10.51 -15.62 7.80
C ALA A 48 10.74 -14.34 6.99
N ASN A 49 10.99 -14.50 5.70
CA ASN A 49 11.01 -13.45 4.70
C ASN A 49 9.87 -13.71 3.71
N ILE A 50 8.96 -12.75 3.56
CA ILE A 50 7.81 -12.87 2.66
C ILE A 50 8.25 -12.38 1.29
N LEU A 51 8.18 -13.25 0.29
CA LEU A 51 8.45 -12.87 -1.10
C LEU A 51 7.24 -12.18 -1.73
N PRO A 52 7.43 -11.37 -2.78
CA PRO A 52 6.34 -10.66 -3.47
C PRO A 52 5.21 -11.60 -3.86
N ALA A 53 3.97 -11.18 -3.60
CA ALA A 53 2.79 -11.93 -3.94
C ALA A 53 2.38 -11.71 -5.41
N THR A 54 1.97 -12.78 -6.08
CA THR A 54 1.14 -12.67 -7.28
C THR A 54 -0.30 -12.42 -6.86
N ARG A 55 -1.02 -11.65 -7.69
CA ARG A 55 -2.42 -11.26 -7.43
C ARG A 55 -3.31 -11.82 -8.51
N TYR A 56 -4.31 -12.56 -8.12
CA TYR A 56 -5.37 -13.03 -9.00
C TYR A 56 -6.71 -12.49 -8.51
N VAL A 57 -7.46 -11.84 -9.40
CA VAL A 57 -8.78 -11.29 -9.08
C VAL A 57 -9.84 -12.26 -9.56
N GLY A 58 -10.63 -12.78 -8.62
CA GLY A 58 -11.79 -13.60 -8.89
C GLY A 58 -13.09 -12.81 -8.68
N ASP A 59 -14.23 -13.48 -8.84
CA ASP A 59 -15.56 -12.84 -8.81
C ASP A 59 -15.90 -12.19 -7.45
N ARG A 60 -15.36 -12.70 -6.34
CA ARG A 60 -15.72 -12.27 -4.99
C ARG A 60 -14.52 -12.00 -4.07
N CYS A 61 -13.34 -12.27 -4.53
CA CYS A 61 -12.12 -12.09 -3.74
C CYS A 61 -10.91 -11.88 -4.63
N ALA A 62 -9.89 -11.24 -4.08
CA ALA A 62 -8.54 -11.31 -4.60
C ALA A 62 -7.78 -12.44 -3.90
N GLU A 63 -7.05 -13.23 -4.67
CA GLU A 63 -6.13 -14.23 -4.19
C GLU A 63 -4.70 -13.69 -4.24
N LEU A 64 -4.03 -13.71 -3.10
CA LEU A 64 -2.63 -13.36 -2.96
C LEU A 64 -1.84 -14.65 -2.74
N SER A 65 -0.96 -15.02 -3.65
CA SER A 65 -0.14 -16.23 -3.54
C SER A 65 1.33 -15.94 -3.77
N GLY A 66 2.19 -16.62 -3.05
CA GLY A 66 3.63 -16.43 -3.10
C GLY A 66 4.37 -17.42 -2.20
N ASN A 67 5.61 -17.10 -1.92
CA ASN A 67 6.48 -17.93 -1.10
C ASN A 67 6.91 -17.20 0.17
N VAL A 68 7.14 -17.97 1.21
CA VAL A 68 7.83 -17.55 2.44
C VAL A 68 9.13 -18.31 2.54
N ASP A 69 10.24 -17.59 2.62
CA ASP A 69 11.53 -18.17 2.91
C ASP A 69 11.79 -18.14 4.41
N TYR A 70 12.01 -19.32 4.99
CA TYR A 70 12.40 -19.48 6.38
C TYR A 70 13.91 -19.64 6.50
N TYR A 71 14.50 -18.87 7.40
CA TYR A 71 15.89 -19.04 7.81
C TYR A 71 15.92 -19.72 9.18
N VAL A 72 16.31 -20.98 9.20
CA VAL A 72 16.37 -21.80 10.41
C VAL A 72 17.79 -21.80 10.94
N ILE A 73 18.05 -21.06 12.01
CA ILE A 73 19.34 -21.01 12.70
C ILE A 73 19.34 -22.04 13.81
N TYR A 74 20.35 -22.93 13.81
CA TYR A 74 20.50 -24.01 14.77
C TYR A 74 21.97 -24.35 15.02
N THR A 75 22.25 -25.07 16.11
CA THR A 75 23.55 -25.70 16.32
C THR A 75 23.53 -27.15 15.91
N GLY A 76 24.57 -27.56 15.19
CA GLY A 76 24.84 -28.95 14.81
C GLY A 76 25.41 -29.78 15.99
N SER A 77 25.64 -31.09 15.75
CA SER A 77 26.26 -32.00 16.70
C SER A 77 27.70 -31.62 17.07
N ASP A 78 28.37 -30.87 16.20
CA ASP A 78 29.70 -30.28 16.39
C ASP A 78 29.71 -28.97 17.18
N ASN A 79 28.56 -28.51 17.69
CA ASN A 79 28.32 -27.22 18.35
C ASN A 79 28.54 -25.99 17.46
N GLN A 80 28.73 -26.17 16.16
CA GLN A 80 28.81 -25.08 15.21
C GLN A 80 27.40 -24.55 14.88
N ILE A 81 27.33 -23.25 14.53
CA ILE A 81 26.09 -22.62 14.10
C ILE A 81 25.86 -22.80 12.59
N TYR A 82 24.64 -23.13 12.22
CA TYR A 82 24.19 -23.36 10.86
C TYR A 82 22.92 -22.60 10.57
N CYS A 83 22.67 -22.29 9.29
CA CYS A 83 21.39 -21.82 8.80
C CYS A 83 20.91 -22.71 7.65
N ALA A 84 19.70 -23.23 7.77
CA ALA A 84 19.02 -23.93 6.69
C ALA A 84 17.94 -23.03 6.08
N PRO A 85 18.05 -22.65 4.80
CA PRO A 85 16.97 -22.01 4.08
C PRO A 85 15.90 -23.04 3.72
N LEU A 86 14.64 -22.73 4.01
CA LEU A 86 13.48 -23.58 3.70
C LEU A 86 12.40 -22.67 3.13
N THR A 87 11.63 -23.14 2.16
CA THR A 87 10.59 -22.37 1.51
C THR A 87 9.24 -23.04 1.64
N ALA A 88 8.19 -22.26 1.86
CA ALA A 88 6.80 -22.70 1.81
C ALA A 88 5.96 -21.77 0.95
N GLU A 89 4.96 -22.31 0.28
CA GLU A 89 3.97 -21.53 -0.44
C GLU A 89 2.90 -21.01 0.51
N TYR A 90 2.37 -19.81 0.23
CA TYR A 90 1.20 -19.29 0.88
C TYR A 90 0.13 -18.86 -0.12
N LYS A 91 -1.10 -18.91 0.36
CA LYS A 91 -2.28 -18.44 -0.35
C LYS A 91 -3.19 -17.73 0.65
N ILE A 92 -3.57 -16.48 0.34
CA ILE A 92 -4.43 -15.66 1.17
C ILE A 92 -5.57 -15.15 0.30
N GLU A 93 -6.81 -15.39 0.72
CA GLU A 93 -7.99 -14.87 0.06
C GLU A 93 -8.46 -13.60 0.77
N VAL A 94 -8.62 -12.51 0.00
CA VAL A 94 -9.12 -11.22 0.46
C VAL A 94 -10.51 -11.02 -0.14
N PRO A 95 -11.59 -11.23 0.61
CA PRO A 95 -12.95 -11.09 0.08
C PRO A 95 -13.28 -9.62 -0.21
N PHE A 96 -14.02 -9.40 -1.30
CA PHE A 96 -14.54 -8.09 -1.68
C PHE A 96 -15.81 -7.73 -0.90
N ASP A 97 -16.01 -6.44 -0.68
CA ASP A 97 -17.21 -5.89 -0.04
C ASP A 97 -18.36 -5.75 -1.05
N THR A 98 -18.03 -5.62 -2.33
CA THR A 98 -18.97 -5.56 -3.45
C THR A 98 -18.75 -6.71 -4.41
N ALA A 99 -19.83 -7.21 -5.01
CA ALA A 99 -19.82 -8.28 -6.01
C ALA A 99 -20.26 -7.78 -7.39
N GLU A 100 -20.15 -6.48 -7.69
CA GLU A 100 -20.52 -5.94 -9.00
C GLU A 100 -19.52 -6.41 -10.06
N GLU A 101 -19.97 -7.26 -10.98
CA GLU A 101 -19.13 -7.82 -12.07
C GLU A 101 -18.47 -6.75 -12.93
N SER A 102 -19.15 -5.61 -13.13
CA SER A 102 -18.62 -4.49 -13.90
C SER A 102 -17.32 -3.87 -13.33
N LEU A 103 -17.06 -4.07 -12.04
CA LEU A 103 -15.86 -3.55 -11.37
C LEU A 103 -14.65 -4.48 -11.50
N LEU A 104 -14.87 -5.73 -11.92
CA LEU A 104 -13.82 -6.75 -11.93
C LEU A 104 -12.85 -6.65 -13.11
N GLU A 105 -13.29 -6.08 -14.24
CA GLU A 105 -12.52 -6.07 -15.49
C GLU A 105 -11.17 -5.33 -15.39
N ASN A 106 -11.10 -4.26 -14.56
CA ASN A 106 -9.92 -3.43 -14.37
C ASN A 106 -9.60 -3.26 -12.88
N THR A 107 -9.55 -4.37 -12.15
CA THR A 107 -9.22 -4.32 -10.72
C THR A 107 -7.74 -4.09 -10.51
N VAL A 108 -7.42 -3.06 -9.75
CA VAL A 108 -6.07 -2.77 -9.26
C VAL A 108 -6.05 -2.82 -7.74
N GLY A 109 -4.92 -3.15 -7.17
CA GLY A 109 -4.81 -3.17 -5.72
C GLY A 109 -3.42 -3.54 -5.24
N TYR A 110 -3.18 -3.29 -3.97
CA TYR A 110 -1.93 -3.59 -3.29
C TYR A 110 -2.19 -4.18 -1.91
N ALA A 111 -1.20 -4.90 -1.41
CA ALA A 111 -1.28 -5.55 -0.11
C ALA A 111 0.06 -5.51 0.61
N ALA A 112 -0.01 -5.22 1.91
CA ALA A 112 1.08 -5.37 2.86
C ALA A 112 0.94 -6.73 3.57
N ILE A 113 1.93 -7.60 3.44
CA ILE A 113 1.95 -8.93 4.06
C ILE A 113 3.14 -9.02 5.00
N VAL A 114 2.88 -9.29 6.27
CA VAL A 114 3.90 -9.36 7.33
C VAL A 114 3.78 -10.67 8.08
N ALA A 115 4.91 -11.32 8.36
CA ALA A 115 4.97 -12.46 9.27
C ALA A 115 4.84 -11.97 10.72
N ASP A 116 3.65 -12.07 11.28
CA ASP A 116 3.34 -11.60 12.64
C ASP A 116 3.89 -12.54 13.73
N ASN A 117 3.91 -13.84 13.46
CA ASN A 117 4.48 -14.84 14.38
C ASN A 117 5.04 -16.01 13.59
N VAL A 118 6.28 -16.38 13.89
CA VAL A 118 6.96 -17.54 13.32
C VAL A 118 7.47 -18.41 14.47
N SER A 119 7.17 -19.71 14.42
CA SER A 119 7.63 -20.66 15.42
C SER A 119 8.07 -21.96 14.76
N GLY A 120 9.16 -22.55 15.27
CA GLY A 120 9.69 -23.81 14.83
C GLY A 120 9.80 -24.83 15.97
N ARG A 121 9.55 -26.10 15.65
CA ARG A 121 9.72 -27.20 16.59
C ARG A 121 10.46 -28.33 15.91
N VAL A 122 11.56 -28.80 16.51
CA VAL A 122 12.28 -29.98 16.04
C VAL A 122 11.47 -31.24 16.38
N THR A 123 11.18 -32.03 15.36
CA THR A 123 10.42 -33.29 15.48
C THR A 123 11.34 -34.51 15.42
N SER A 124 12.49 -34.40 14.76
CA SER A 124 13.60 -35.37 14.77
C SER A 124 14.90 -34.64 14.43
N PRO A 125 16.09 -35.27 14.56
CA PRO A 125 17.36 -34.59 14.29
C PRO A 125 17.48 -33.90 12.91
N ARG A 126 16.69 -34.35 11.93
CA ARG A 126 16.67 -33.80 10.57
C ARG A 126 15.31 -33.22 10.14
N LYS A 127 14.32 -33.20 11.06
CA LYS A 127 12.97 -32.72 10.74
C LYS A 127 12.50 -31.68 11.71
N LEU A 128 11.83 -30.67 11.20
CA LEU A 128 11.20 -29.63 11.98
C LEU A 128 9.83 -29.25 11.42
N SER A 129 8.93 -28.89 12.31
CA SER A 129 7.63 -28.31 11.95
C SER A 129 7.70 -26.82 12.15
N ILE A 130 7.29 -26.03 11.16
CA ILE A 130 7.23 -24.56 11.22
C ILE A 130 5.78 -24.13 11.13
N LYS A 131 5.41 -23.15 11.95
CA LYS A 131 4.14 -22.43 11.85
C LYS A 131 4.43 -20.95 11.68
N CYS A 132 3.77 -20.33 10.72
CA CYS A 132 3.88 -18.92 10.44
C CYS A 132 2.48 -18.31 10.32
N ARG A 133 2.21 -17.22 11.04
CA ARG A 133 1.00 -16.44 10.91
C ARG A 133 1.31 -15.20 10.08
N LEU A 134 0.56 -15.03 9.00
CA LEU A 134 0.64 -13.87 8.11
C LEU A 134 -0.46 -12.90 8.44
N ARG A 135 -0.12 -11.64 8.65
CA ARG A 135 -1.07 -10.53 8.71
C ARG A 135 -0.99 -9.77 7.40
N THR A 136 -2.12 -9.67 6.74
CA THR A 136 -2.27 -9.01 5.45
C THR A 136 -3.23 -7.85 5.59
N ARG A 137 -2.83 -6.64 5.19
CA ARG A 137 -3.71 -5.50 4.94
C ARG A 137 -3.75 -5.28 3.43
N ALA A 138 -4.95 -5.24 2.86
CA ALA A 138 -5.10 -5.14 1.42
C ALA A 138 -6.18 -4.13 1.04
N ARG A 139 -5.93 -3.39 -0.05
CA ARG A 139 -6.88 -2.50 -0.71
C ARG A 139 -6.97 -2.87 -2.18
N PHE A 140 -8.21 -2.98 -2.66
CA PHE A 140 -8.50 -3.21 -4.07
C PHE A 140 -9.54 -2.22 -4.55
N PHE A 141 -9.38 -1.78 -5.80
CA PHE A 141 -10.24 -0.83 -6.49
C PHE A 141 -10.70 -1.43 -7.81
N GLY A 142 -11.93 -1.14 -8.20
CA GLY A 142 -12.48 -1.45 -9.52
C GLY A 142 -12.83 -0.18 -10.27
N ASP A 143 -12.78 -0.21 -11.59
CA ASP A 143 -13.20 0.89 -12.45
C ASP A 143 -14.71 0.87 -12.63
N MET A 144 -15.40 1.93 -12.22
CA MET A 144 -16.82 2.14 -12.44
C MET A 144 -17.03 3.23 -13.49
N THR A 145 -17.81 2.91 -14.52
CA THR A 145 -18.23 3.91 -15.52
C THR A 145 -19.36 4.76 -14.96
N VAL A 146 -19.18 6.06 -14.95
CA VAL A 146 -20.21 7.03 -14.60
C VAL A 146 -21.04 7.33 -15.84
N GLU A 147 -22.31 6.89 -15.85
CA GLU A 147 -23.19 7.14 -16.99
C GLU A 147 -23.64 8.61 -17.05
N ASP A 148 -23.69 9.17 -18.25
CA ASP A 148 -24.20 10.52 -18.52
C ASP A 148 -25.47 10.52 -19.38
N ARG A 149 -26.07 9.33 -19.66
CA ARG A 149 -27.19 9.16 -20.55
C ARG A 149 -28.45 8.69 -19.85
N PHE A 150 -29.42 9.55 -19.80
CA PHE A 150 -30.75 9.21 -19.27
C PHE A 150 -31.85 9.30 -20.35
N GLY A 151 -31.47 9.12 -21.60
CA GLY A 151 -32.35 8.63 -22.68
C GLY A 151 -33.25 9.63 -23.37
N ASP A 152 -33.58 10.83 -22.83
CA ASP A 152 -34.57 11.72 -23.44
C ASP A 152 -34.02 13.13 -23.66
N CYS A 153 -34.34 13.71 -24.85
CA CYS A 153 -33.96 15.07 -25.23
C CYS A 153 -34.74 16.18 -24.46
N SER A 154 -35.76 15.84 -23.70
CA SER A 154 -36.52 16.76 -22.84
C SER A 154 -35.92 16.99 -21.48
N LEU A 155 -34.83 16.29 -21.12
CA LEU A 155 -34.15 16.42 -19.84
C LEU A 155 -33.17 17.61 -19.84
N GLU A 156 -33.34 18.42 -18.81
CA GLU A 156 -32.32 19.39 -18.38
C GLU A 156 -31.39 18.69 -17.37
N VAL A 157 -30.07 18.81 -17.57
CA VAL A 157 -29.05 18.10 -16.80
C VAL A 157 -28.12 19.05 -16.09
N LEU A 158 -28.00 18.86 -14.78
CA LEU A 158 -26.99 19.55 -13.97
C LEU A 158 -25.80 18.61 -13.76
N TYR A 159 -24.62 19.06 -14.18
CA TYR A 159 -23.39 18.33 -13.99
C TYR A 159 -22.64 18.76 -12.73
N GLY A 160 -22.18 17.80 -11.96
CA GLY A 160 -21.16 17.96 -10.94
C GLY A 160 -19.77 17.76 -11.54
N LYS A 161 -18.76 18.34 -10.92
CA LYS A 161 -17.35 18.11 -11.23
C LYS A 161 -16.61 17.93 -9.90
N GLU A 162 -15.98 16.79 -9.75
CA GLU A 162 -15.22 16.46 -8.54
C GLU A 162 -13.83 15.94 -8.92
N ASN A 163 -12.89 16.13 -8.03
CA ASN A 163 -11.60 15.45 -8.17
C ASN A 163 -11.74 14.02 -7.65
N SER A 164 -11.18 13.07 -8.37
CA SER A 164 -11.05 11.69 -7.93
C SER A 164 -9.60 11.27 -8.06
N ALA A 165 -9.08 10.60 -7.04
CA ALA A 165 -7.77 9.98 -7.12
C ALA A 165 -7.90 8.63 -7.82
N ARG A 166 -7.00 8.36 -8.77
CA ARG A 166 -6.87 7.08 -9.46
C ARG A 166 -5.53 6.45 -9.10
N THR A 167 -5.59 5.27 -8.52
CA THR A 167 -4.41 4.48 -8.15
C THR A 167 -3.92 3.67 -9.33
N VAL A 168 -2.64 3.75 -9.61
CA VAL A 168 -1.93 2.92 -10.59
C VAL A 168 -0.94 2.05 -9.85
N VAL A 169 -0.97 0.75 -10.10
CA VAL A 169 -0.02 -0.23 -9.54
C VAL A 169 0.67 -0.92 -10.70
N THR A 170 1.99 -0.89 -10.70
CA THR A 170 2.80 -1.50 -11.76
C THR A 170 4.03 -2.18 -11.18
N MET A 171 4.57 -3.15 -11.91
CA MET A 171 5.75 -3.89 -11.50
C MET A 171 6.85 -3.75 -12.55
N GLY A 172 8.07 -3.48 -12.09
CA GLY A 172 9.25 -3.46 -12.93
C GLY A 172 9.73 -4.86 -13.33
N GLU A 173 10.65 -4.91 -14.26
CA GLU A 173 11.35 -6.13 -14.62
C GLU A 173 12.31 -6.55 -13.48
N MET A 174 12.69 -7.82 -13.46
CA MET A 174 13.66 -8.34 -12.50
C MET A 174 15.02 -7.66 -12.65
N ILE A 175 15.48 -6.99 -11.61
CA ILE A 175 16.84 -6.42 -11.51
C ILE A 175 17.77 -7.52 -10.99
N ARG A 176 18.88 -7.75 -11.70
CA ARG A 176 19.96 -8.64 -11.25
C ARG A 176 21.17 -7.80 -10.88
N LEU A 177 21.66 -7.99 -9.67
CA LEU A 177 22.83 -7.29 -9.12
C LEU A 177 23.84 -8.34 -8.68
N SER A 178 25.10 -8.09 -9.00
CA SER A 178 26.23 -8.92 -8.56
C SER A 178 27.29 -8.04 -7.90
N ASP A 179 27.91 -8.56 -6.85
CA ASP A 179 29.02 -7.91 -6.16
C ASP A 179 30.09 -8.95 -5.75
N GLU A 180 31.32 -8.49 -5.66
CA GLU A 180 32.46 -9.31 -5.27
C GLU A 180 33.18 -8.70 -4.06
N MET A 181 33.44 -9.54 -3.06
CA MET A 181 34.24 -9.15 -1.90
C MET A 181 35.47 -10.03 -1.80
N ILE A 182 36.65 -9.36 -1.64
CA ILE A 182 37.88 -10.06 -1.36
C ILE A 182 38.01 -10.22 0.17
N ASN A 183 38.18 -11.45 0.62
CA ASN A 183 38.52 -11.73 2.00
C ASN A 183 40.07 -11.56 2.17
N SER A 184 40.45 -10.52 2.87
CA SER A 184 41.87 -10.26 3.20
C SER A 184 42.42 -11.05 4.40
N GLY A 185 41.60 -11.95 4.98
CA GLY A 185 41.96 -12.77 6.16
C GLY A 185 42.50 -14.15 5.77
N SER A 186 43.41 -14.69 6.57
CA SER A 186 43.83 -16.09 6.46
C SER A 186 42.77 -17.03 7.06
N GLY A 187 42.40 -18.08 6.36
CA GLY A 187 41.48 -19.13 6.80
C GLY A 187 40.24 -19.28 5.90
N ASP A 188 39.69 -20.48 5.87
CA ASP A 188 38.48 -20.79 5.12
C ASP A 188 37.26 -20.09 5.77
N LEU A 189 36.49 -19.42 4.89
CA LEU A 189 35.27 -18.73 5.26
C LEU A 189 34.05 -19.59 4.98
N ARG A 190 33.11 -19.57 5.89
CA ARG A 190 31.78 -20.14 5.69
C ARG A 190 30.72 -19.07 5.90
N VAL A 191 29.94 -18.78 4.87
CA VAL A 191 28.76 -17.94 5.01
C VAL A 191 27.65 -18.78 5.63
N ILE A 192 27.21 -18.39 6.82
CA ILE A 192 26.16 -19.08 7.57
C ILE A 192 24.80 -18.69 7.01
N MET A 193 24.58 -17.38 6.81
CA MET A 193 23.34 -16.79 6.34
C MET A 193 23.60 -15.54 5.52
N VAL A 194 22.80 -15.32 4.50
CA VAL A 194 22.72 -14.06 3.78
C VAL A 194 21.29 -13.55 3.82
N ASP A 195 21.10 -12.27 4.07
CA ASP A 195 19.81 -11.56 4.05
C ASP A 195 19.97 -10.27 3.25
N GLY A 196 18.99 -9.97 2.39
CA GLY A 196 18.96 -8.80 1.52
C GLY A 196 17.74 -7.93 1.81
N LYS A 197 17.99 -6.62 2.03
CA LYS A 197 16.95 -5.61 2.22
C LYS A 197 17.14 -4.48 1.21
N ALA A 198 16.11 -4.18 0.45
CA ALA A 198 16.17 -3.15 -0.58
C ALA A 198 15.40 -1.90 -0.12
N LEU A 199 16.09 -0.76 -0.14
CA LEU A 199 15.54 0.54 0.22
C LEU A 199 15.42 1.38 -1.04
N VAL A 200 14.23 1.91 -1.31
CA VAL A 200 13.99 2.93 -2.32
C VAL A 200 14.14 4.31 -1.67
N ASP A 201 15.13 5.08 -2.13
CA ASP A 201 15.45 6.40 -1.59
C ASP A 201 14.68 7.52 -2.32
N GLU A 202 14.48 7.37 -3.64
CA GLU A 202 13.87 8.37 -4.50
C GLU A 202 12.87 7.72 -5.46
N VAL A 203 11.70 8.34 -5.59
CA VAL A 203 10.67 8.00 -6.58
C VAL A 203 10.25 9.28 -7.29
N SER A 204 10.12 9.25 -8.60
CA SER A 204 9.64 10.37 -9.38
C SER A 204 8.80 9.92 -10.58
N CYS A 205 7.75 10.70 -10.91
CA CYS A 205 6.88 10.47 -12.04
C CYS A 205 7.23 11.38 -13.21
N SER A 206 7.22 10.81 -14.40
CA SER A 206 7.17 11.48 -15.69
C SER A 206 6.07 10.84 -16.53
N ASP A 207 5.73 11.43 -17.67
CA ASP A 207 4.61 10.98 -18.48
C ASP A 207 4.80 9.51 -18.89
N GLY A 208 3.96 8.63 -18.35
CA GLY A 208 3.96 7.19 -18.58
C GLY A 208 5.08 6.39 -17.90
N VAL A 209 5.89 7.00 -17.00
CA VAL A 209 7.04 6.32 -16.36
C VAL A 209 7.18 6.71 -14.91
N ILE A 210 7.40 5.72 -14.06
CA ILE A 210 7.85 5.89 -12.67
C ILE A 210 9.34 5.52 -12.61
N SER A 211 10.17 6.46 -12.19
CA SER A 211 11.61 6.24 -11.98
C SER A 211 11.90 6.08 -10.51
N CYS A 212 12.61 5.03 -10.13
CA CYS A 212 13.04 4.80 -8.75
C CYS A 212 14.54 4.58 -8.66
N ARG A 213 15.11 5.00 -7.54
CA ARG A 213 16.52 4.79 -7.17
C ARG A 213 16.59 4.35 -5.73
N GLY A 214 17.57 3.52 -5.43
CA GLY A 214 17.73 3.03 -4.08
C GLY A 214 19.02 2.26 -3.87
N ASN A 215 19.05 1.57 -2.73
CA ASN A 215 20.19 0.77 -2.33
C ASN A 215 19.73 -0.59 -1.81
N LEU A 216 20.44 -1.62 -2.25
CA LEU A 216 20.33 -2.97 -1.69
C LEU A 216 21.36 -3.12 -0.57
N TYR A 217 20.93 -3.54 0.60
CA TYR A 217 21.74 -3.85 1.76
C TYR A 217 21.76 -5.37 1.95
N CYS A 218 22.91 -5.99 1.67
CA CYS A 218 23.09 -7.42 1.89
C CYS A 218 23.90 -7.63 3.16
N LYS A 219 23.30 -8.31 4.12
CA LYS A 219 23.90 -8.69 5.39
C LYS A 219 24.28 -10.16 5.36
N MET A 220 25.54 -10.47 5.64
CA MET A 220 26.07 -11.83 5.68
C MET A 220 26.56 -12.14 7.09
N LEU A 221 26.10 -13.24 7.68
CA LEU A 221 26.66 -13.83 8.89
C LEU A 221 27.73 -14.82 8.48
N ILE A 222 28.97 -14.61 8.91
CA ILE A 222 30.14 -15.34 8.46
C ILE A 222 30.82 -15.98 9.68
N SER A 223 31.28 -17.22 9.53
CA SER A 223 32.21 -17.87 10.46
C SER A 223 33.51 -18.20 9.78
N ARG A 224 34.57 -18.36 10.59
CA ARG A 224 35.87 -18.86 10.16
C ARG A 224 36.14 -20.21 10.80
N GLU A 225 36.91 -21.04 10.14
CA GLU A 225 37.29 -22.36 10.67
C GLU A 225 38.31 -22.28 11.84
N ASP A 226 38.89 -21.09 12.08
CA ASP A 226 39.85 -20.86 13.16
C ASP A 226 39.22 -20.80 14.58
N GLY A 227 37.90 -21.01 14.67
CA GLY A 227 37.15 -21.01 15.93
C GLY A 227 36.83 -19.61 16.47
N THR A 228 37.06 -18.54 15.70
CA THR A 228 36.58 -17.21 16.05
C THR A 228 35.05 -17.13 16.04
N ALA A 229 34.47 -16.28 16.92
CA ALA A 229 33.03 -16.07 16.94
C ALA A 229 32.51 -15.57 15.56
N PRO A 230 31.32 -16.01 15.13
CA PRO A 230 30.71 -15.50 13.92
C PRO A 230 30.52 -13.99 13.96
N TYR A 231 30.65 -13.35 12.82
CA TYR A 231 30.53 -11.90 12.70
C TYR A 231 29.71 -11.53 11.46
N THR A 232 29.18 -10.32 11.47
CA THR A 232 28.29 -9.81 10.40
C THR A 232 29.03 -8.86 9.49
N VAL A 233 28.86 -9.01 8.17
CA VAL A 233 29.34 -8.08 7.13
C VAL A 233 28.14 -7.58 6.35
N THR A 234 28.10 -6.27 6.07
CA THR A 234 27.05 -5.65 5.26
C THR A 234 27.64 -5.03 4.01
N ARG A 235 26.99 -5.26 2.87
CA ARG A 235 27.28 -4.64 1.59
C ARG A 235 26.13 -3.75 1.16
N LYS A 236 26.47 -2.61 0.56
CA LYS A 236 25.51 -1.65 0.00
C LYS A 236 25.74 -1.55 -1.50
N ILE A 237 24.73 -1.87 -2.29
CA ILE A 237 24.78 -1.93 -3.75
C ILE A 237 23.68 -0.99 -4.29
N PRO A 238 24.02 0.06 -5.05
CA PRO A 238 23.01 0.97 -5.61
C PRO A 238 22.25 0.31 -6.75
N PHE A 239 20.97 0.68 -6.90
CA PHE A 239 20.15 0.30 -8.04
C PHE A 239 19.30 1.47 -8.53
N SER A 240 18.86 1.38 -9.78
CA SER A 240 17.84 2.27 -10.34
C SER A 240 17.03 1.55 -11.39
N GLN A 241 15.76 1.94 -11.53
CA GLN A 241 14.87 1.36 -12.54
C GLN A 241 13.86 2.41 -13.01
N ASN A 242 13.53 2.34 -14.32
CA ASN A 242 12.41 3.05 -14.91
C ASN A 242 11.32 2.01 -15.19
N ILE A 243 10.11 2.25 -14.70
CA ILE A 243 8.99 1.33 -14.77
C ILE A 243 7.89 2.00 -15.60
N ASN A 244 7.39 1.32 -16.61
CA ASN A 244 6.28 1.82 -17.41
C ASN A 244 5.00 1.85 -16.58
N ALA A 245 4.29 2.97 -16.62
CA ALA A 245 3.10 3.23 -15.82
C ALA A 245 2.10 4.08 -16.62
N ASP A 246 1.26 3.41 -17.39
CA ASP A 246 0.27 4.08 -18.23
C ASP A 246 -0.68 4.95 -17.40
N GLY A 247 -0.93 6.16 -17.88
CA GLY A 247 -1.79 7.15 -17.24
C GLY A 247 -1.11 8.00 -16.16
N VAL A 248 0.12 7.68 -15.75
CA VAL A 248 0.89 8.51 -14.82
C VAL A 248 1.44 9.74 -15.52
N CYS A 249 1.33 10.89 -14.87
CA CYS A 249 1.79 12.18 -15.35
C CYS A 249 2.94 12.73 -14.49
N ARG A 250 3.63 13.71 -15.03
CA ARG A 250 4.69 14.40 -14.30
C ARG A 250 4.15 15.11 -13.06
N GLY A 251 4.72 14.79 -11.92
CA GLY A 251 4.38 15.41 -10.63
C GLY A 251 3.28 14.67 -9.86
N ASP A 252 2.79 13.55 -10.37
CA ASP A 252 1.89 12.67 -9.61
C ASP A 252 2.60 12.12 -8.37
N ALA A 253 1.82 11.89 -7.31
CA ALA A 253 2.32 11.26 -6.10
C ALA A 253 2.65 9.79 -6.38
N ALA A 254 3.83 9.34 -5.95
CA ALA A 254 4.23 7.95 -6.15
C ALA A 254 5.08 7.41 -5.01
N SER A 255 5.04 6.10 -4.86
CA SER A 255 5.95 5.32 -4.02
C SER A 255 6.42 4.08 -4.78
N ALA A 256 7.49 3.48 -4.28
CA ALA A 256 7.94 2.20 -4.80
C ALA A 256 8.52 1.35 -3.66
N LYS A 257 8.28 0.05 -3.75
CA LYS A 257 8.81 -0.97 -2.85
C LYS A 257 9.68 -1.93 -3.64
N ALA A 258 10.93 -2.07 -3.23
CA ALA A 258 11.83 -3.06 -3.78
C ALA A 258 11.88 -4.30 -2.87
N SER A 259 11.77 -5.48 -3.43
CA SER A 259 11.79 -6.75 -2.70
C SER A 259 12.83 -7.69 -3.29
N VAL A 260 13.66 -8.26 -2.43
CA VAL A 260 14.62 -9.30 -2.83
C VAL A 260 13.87 -10.62 -3.01
N CYS A 261 13.98 -11.19 -4.22
CA CYS A 261 13.33 -12.45 -4.61
C CYS A 261 14.28 -13.63 -4.60
N GLU A 262 15.54 -13.37 -4.95
CA GLU A 262 16.60 -14.38 -5.05
C GLU A 262 17.86 -13.80 -4.42
N ILE A 263 18.56 -14.56 -3.61
CA ILE A 263 19.86 -14.18 -3.09
C ILE A 263 20.73 -15.43 -2.98
N SER A 264 21.92 -15.36 -3.54
CA SER A 264 22.90 -16.44 -3.46
C SER A 264 24.30 -15.92 -3.17
N VAL A 265 25.04 -16.70 -2.42
CA VAL A 265 26.43 -16.40 -2.09
C VAL A 265 27.28 -17.62 -2.37
N THR A 266 28.38 -17.41 -3.11
CA THR A 266 29.39 -18.44 -3.37
C THR A 266 30.72 -17.96 -2.81
N VAL A 267 31.44 -18.85 -2.15
CA VAL A 267 32.81 -18.59 -1.67
C VAL A 267 33.75 -19.36 -2.57
N ASP A 268 34.65 -18.64 -3.27
CA ASP A 268 35.62 -19.21 -4.18
C ASP A 268 36.99 -18.53 -4.00
N GLU A 269 38.05 -19.32 -3.78
CA GLU A 269 39.44 -18.86 -3.61
C GLU A 269 39.61 -17.63 -2.70
N GLY A 270 38.85 -17.56 -1.60
CA GLY A 270 38.90 -16.43 -0.67
C GLY A 270 38.11 -15.20 -1.14
N ARG A 271 37.29 -15.32 -2.19
CA ARG A 271 36.35 -14.30 -2.65
C ARG A 271 34.93 -14.72 -2.28
N ILE A 272 34.12 -13.76 -1.93
CA ILE A 272 32.69 -13.93 -1.73
C ILE A 272 31.99 -13.30 -2.92
N LEU A 273 31.32 -14.10 -3.71
CA LEU A 273 30.50 -13.68 -4.85
C LEU A 273 29.04 -13.64 -4.39
N LEU A 274 28.40 -12.49 -4.58
CA LEU A 274 27.03 -12.24 -4.21
C LEU A 274 26.22 -11.96 -5.48
N ASP A 275 25.15 -12.75 -5.70
CA ASP A 275 24.17 -12.52 -6.76
C ASP A 275 22.77 -12.35 -6.17
N VAL A 276 22.08 -11.26 -6.57
CA VAL A 276 20.76 -10.90 -6.06
C VAL A 276 19.81 -10.59 -7.20
N GLY A 277 18.63 -11.19 -7.14
CA GLY A 277 17.47 -10.85 -7.97
C GLY A 277 16.43 -10.11 -7.14
N MET A 278 15.95 -8.98 -7.65
CA MET A 278 14.96 -8.15 -6.97
C MET A 278 13.88 -7.62 -7.92
N LEU A 279 12.68 -7.41 -7.39
CA LEU A 279 11.56 -6.79 -8.09
C LEU A 279 11.21 -5.47 -7.42
N VAL A 280 10.79 -4.49 -8.23
CA VAL A 280 10.28 -3.21 -7.74
C VAL A 280 8.81 -3.10 -8.14
N GLU A 281 7.95 -2.97 -7.15
CA GLU A 281 6.55 -2.61 -7.32
C GLU A 281 6.40 -1.11 -7.10
N ALA A 282 5.80 -0.41 -8.06
CA ALA A 282 5.58 1.02 -8.00
C ALA A 282 4.09 1.34 -7.96
N HIS A 283 3.75 2.33 -7.15
CA HIS A 283 2.41 2.84 -6.96
C HIS A 283 2.40 4.32 -7.29
N ALA A 284 1.38 4.79 -8.00
CA ALA A 284 1.15 6.20 -8.23
C ALA A 284 -0.32 6.55 -8.06
N SER A 285 -0.60 7.80 -7.71
CA SER A 285 -1.95 8.34 -7.67
C SER A 285 -2.03 9.57 -8.57
N THR A 286 -2.93 9.51 -9.53
CA THR A 286 -3.24 10.60 -10.44
C THR A 286 -4.54 11.26 -10.02
N LEU A 287 -4.60 12.58 -10.08
CA LEU A 287 -5.83 13.34 -9.79
C LEU A 287 -6.57 13.62 -11.11
N GLU A 288 -7.73 13.01 -11.25
CA GLU A 288 -8.60 13.19 -12.42
C GLU A 288 -9.82 14.05 -12.05
N LYS A 289 -10.32 14.83 -13.02
CA LYS A 289 -11.58 15.57 -12.88
C LYS A 289 -12.70 14.72 -13.47
N VAL A 290 -13.52 14.19 -12.60
CA VAL A 290 -14.70 13.40 -12.96
C VAL A 290 -15.89 14.33 -13.13
N LYS A 291 -16.57 14.23 -14.26
CA LYS A 291 -17.84 14.90 -14.51
C LYS A 291 -18.96 13.87 -14.40
N TYR A 292 -19.94 14.15 -13.57
CA TYR A 292 -21.09 13.27 -13.33
C TYR A 292 -22.40 14.05 -13.36
N VAL A 293 -23.50 13.34 -13.54
CA VAL A 293 -24.82 13.95 -13.46
C VAL A 293 -25.21 14.10 -11.99
N LYS A 294 -25.31 15.35 -11.54
CA LYS A 294 -25.68 15.71 -10.17
C LYS A 294 -27.19 15.72 -9.96
N ASP A 295 -27.93 16.21 -10.96
CA ASP A 295 -29.39 16.33 -10.89
C ASP A 295 -29.98 16.45 -12.31
N VAL A 296 -31.23 16.05 -12.46
CA VAL A 296 -31.99 16.19 -13.70
C VAL A 296 -33.43 16.61 -13.43
N TYR A 297 -34.08 17.25 -14.40
CA TYR A 297 -35.52 17.40 -14.47
C TYR A 297 -35.96 17.43 -15.94
N SER A 298 -37.24 17.09 -16.18
CA SER A 298 -37.80 17.20 -17.52
C SER A 298 -38.66 18.48 -17.64
N THR A 299 -38.67 19.04 -18.85
CA THR A 299 -39.52 20.16 -19.17
C THR A 299 -40.91 19.74 -19.63
N THR A 300 -41.13 18.45 -19.88
CA THR A 300 -42.38 17.88 -20.42
C THR A 300 -43.05 16.86 -19.52
N HIS A 301 -42.30 16.13 -18.70
CA HIS A 301 -42.83 15.07 -17.83
C HIS A 301 -42.40 15.25 -16.37
N ARG A 302 -43.13 14.70 -15.46
CA ARG A 302 -42.65 14.51 -14.10
C ARG A 302 -41.61 13.40 -14.11
N VAL A 303 -40.49 13.62 -13.39
CA VAL A 303 -39.42 12.62 -13.30
C VAL A 303 -39.18 12.22 -11.85
N SER A 304 -38.92 10.95 -11.63
CA SER A 304 -38.35 10.40 -10.42
C SER A 304 -36.90 10.05 -10.67
N CYS A 305 -36.03 10.36 -9.69
CA CYS A 305 -34.59 10.12 -9.78
C CYS A 305 -34.18 9.19 -8.66
N ASP A 306 -33.52 8.10 -8.99
CA ASP A 306 -32.86 7.24 -8.03
C ASP A 306 -31.37 7.56 -8.01
N TYR A 307 -30.80 7.57 -6.81
CA TYR A 307 -29.39 7.90 -6.61
C TYR A 307 -28.67 6.76 -5.90
N LYS A 308 -27.48 6.44 -6.39
CA LYS A 308 -26.57 5.50 -5.77
C LYS A 308 -25.46 6.28 -5.03
N ALA A 309 -25.26 5.93 -3.76
CA ALA A 309 -24.13 6.45 -3.01
C ALA A 309 -22.86 5.69 -3.42
N VAL A 310 -21.82 6.40 -3.82
CA VAL A 310 -20.56 5.85 -4.28
C VAL A 310 -19.42 6.46 -3.45
N GLU A 311 -18.53 5.62 -2.98
CA GLU A 311 -17.30 6.03 -2.33
C GLU A 311 -16.25 6.37 -3.37
N MET A 312 -15.79 7.61 -3.38
CA MET A 312 -14.78 8.10 -4.34
C MET A 312 -13.50 8.47 -3.59
N PRO A 313 -12.34 7.92 -3.96
CA PRO A 313 -11.06 8.39 -3.46
C PRO A 313 -10.85 9.85 -3.89
N ARG A 314 -10.69 10.76 -2.92
CA ARG A 314 -10.46 12.20 -3.20
C ARG A 314 -9.00 12.53 -3.28
N TYR A 315 -8.25 11.88 -2.47
CA TYR A 315 -6.83 12.12 -2.33
C TYR A 315 -6.12 10.84 -1.87
N GLU A 316 -4.94 10.63 -2.42
CA GLU A 316 -4.02 9.59 -1.97
C GLU A 316 -2.61 10.16 -1.98
N SER A 317 -1.91 10.05 -0.88
CA SER A 317 -0.50 10.42 -0.78
C SER A 317 0.33 9.19 -0.48
N PHE A 318 1.48 9.12 -1.13
CA PHE A 318 2.46 8.08 -0.87
C PHE A 318 3.63 8.63 -0.06
N VAL A 319 4.15 7.79 0.81
CA VAL A 319 5.27 8.14 1.69
C VAL A 319 6.34 7.08 1.57
N ASN A 320 7.55 7.52 1.23
CA ASN A 320 8.78 6.76 1.42
C ASN A 320 9.62 7.56 2.40
N GLY A 321 9.91 7.01 3.55
CA GLY A 321 10.66 7.71 4.57
C GLY A 321 11.53 6.78 5.40
N ASN A 322 12.61 7.33 5.91
CA ASN A 322 13.55 6.61 6.77
C ASN A 322 13.67 7.34 8.09
N PHE A 323 13.80 6.59 9.16
CA PHE A 323 14.10 7.15 10.47
C PHE A 323 15.00 6.22 11.28
N THR A 324 15.66 6.79 12.27
CA THR A 324 16.49 6.04 13.21
C THR A 324 15.72 5.82 14.50
N LEU A 325 15.62 4.56 14.92
CA LEU A 325 15.14 4.14 16.22
C LEU A 325 16.35 3.85 17.10
N SER A 326 16.51 4.59 18.20
CA SER A 326 17.54 4.36 19.20
C SER A 326 16.88 4.27 20.57
N ASP A 327 17.07 3.15 21.24
CA ASP A 327 16.57 2.95 22.63
C ASP A 327 17.47 2.01 23.41
N SER A 328 17.30 1.99 24.73
CA SER A 328 18.04 1.11 25.61
C SER A 328 17.20 0.60 26.75
N MET A 329 17.37 -0.65 27.12
CA MET A 329 16.70 -1.30 28.25
C MET A 329 17.70 -2.00 29.15
N THR A 330 17.28 -2.39 30.35
CA THR A 330 18.12 -3.20 31.24
C THR A 330 18.24 -4.63 30.70
N LEU A 331 19.33 -5.31 31.02
CA LEU A 331 19.52 -6.71 30.61
C LEU A 331 18.45 -7.63 31.20
N ASP A 332 17.98 -7.33 32.40
CA ASP A 332 16.88 -8.07 33.06
C ASP A 332 15.57 -7.93 32.29
N GLU A 333 15.21 -6.69 31.85
CA GLU A 333 14.03 -6.44 31.00
C GLU A 333 14.15 -7.16 29.66
N ALA A 334 15.34 -7.18 29.07
CA ALA A 334 15.64 -7.87 27.84
C ALA A 334 15.74 -9.40 27.99
N GLY A 335 15.82 -9.94 29.23
CA GLY A 335 16.04 -11.37 29.48
C GLY A 335 17.41 -11.87 29.04
N ILE A 336 18.45 -11.04 29.10
CA ILE A 336 19.80 -11.30 28.57
C ILE A 336 20.80 -11.35 29.77
N SER A 337 21.68 -12.34 29.77
CA SER A 337 22.79 -12.40 30.74
C SER A 337 23.90 -11.43 30.32
N ALA A 338 24.55 -10.79 31.33
CA ALA A 338 25.67 -9.86 31.10
C ALA A 338 26.91 -10.52 30.45
N GLU A 339 26.99 -11.86 30.49
CA GLU A 339 28.07 -12.63 29.87
C GLU A 339 27.86 -12.88 28.36
N CYS A 340 26.68 -12.51 27.82
CA CYS A 340 26.35 -12.72 26.42
C CYS A 340 26.89 -11.57 25.55
N SER A 341 27.41 -11.91 24.38
CA SER A 341 27.69 -10.97 23.30
C SER A 341 26.64 -11.11 22.21
N VAL A 342 26.32 -10.01 21.54
CA VAL A 342 25.39 -10.01 20.40
C VAL A 342 26.17 -10.33 19.13
N VAL A 343 25.81 -11.42 18.47
CA VAL A 343 26.42 -11.88 17.21
C VAL A 343 25.71 -11.31 16.01
N ASP A 344 24.35 -11.31 16.05
CA ASP A 344 23.49 -10.83 14.99
C ASP A 344 22.19 -10.26 15.57
N ILE A 345 21.61 -9.33 14.86
CA ILE A 345 20.31 -8.74 15.14
C ILE A 345 19.49 -8.66 13.85
N SER A 346 18.26 -9.14 13.91
CA SER A 346 17.26 -8.99 12.85
C SER A 346 15.92 -8.62 13.48
N GLY A 347 14.89 -8.42 12.70
CA GLY A 347 13.57 -8.14 13.27
C GLY A 347 12.54 -7.72 12.24
N CYS A 348 11.37 -7.34 12.74
CA CYS A 348 10.23 -6.92 11.95
C CYS A 348 9.58 -5.67 12.53
N VAL A 349 9.03 -4.84 11.66
CA VAL A 349 8.25 -3.64 12.01
C VAL A 349 6.77 -3.96 11.87
N TYR A 350 5.99 -3.58 12.89
CA TYR A 350 4.55 -3.80 12.94
C TYR A 350 3.82 -2.47 13.11
N PRO A 351 3.46 -1.78 12.02
CA PRO A 351 2.57 -0.62 12.10
C PRO A 351 1.16 -1.11 12.44
N ASP A 352 0.58 -0.63 13.54
CA ASP A 352 -0.70 -1.14 14.06
C ASP A 352 -1.77 -0.05 14.14
N THR A 353 -1.39 1.22 14.31
CA THR A 353 -2.33 2.33 14.49
C THR A 353 -1.94 3.54 13.65
N TYR A 354 -2.95 4.24 13.16
CA TYR A 354 -2.79 5.45 12.36
C TYR A 354 -3.65 6.57 12.92
N SER A 355 -3.10 7.78 12.94
CA SER A 355 -3.84 8.99 13.33
C SER A 355 -3.50 10.11 12.35
N LEU A 356 -4.52 10.57 11.64
CA LEU A 356 -4.44 11.65 10.65
C LEU A 356 -4.97 12.94 11.27
N ASN A 357 -4.14 13.96 11.40
CA ASN A 357 -4.55 15.24 11.96
C ASN A 357 -3.65 16.39 11.47
N GLY A 358 -4.28 17.46 10.99
CA GLY A 358 -3.60 18.73 10.68
C GLY A 358 -2.46 18.61 9.67
N GLY A 359 -2.63 17.83 8.60
CA GLY A 359 -1.61 17.64 7.57
C GLY A 359 -0.51 16.66 7.95
N ARG A 360 -0.71 15.82 8.98
CA ARG A 360 0.24 14.83 9.47
C ARG A 360 -0.41 13.49 9.70
N CYS A 361 0.33 12.42 9.41
CA CYS A 361 0.00 11.07 9.78
C CYS A 361 0.98 10.59 10.86
N LEU A 362 0.46 10.20 12.01
CA LEU A 362 1.21 9.54 13.07
C LEU A 362 0.95 8.04 12.98
N VAL A 363 2.01 7.28 12.75
CA VAL A 363 2.01 5.81 12.70
C VAL A 363 2.55 5.29 14.03
N GLY A 364 1.74 4.50 14.71
CA GLY A 364 2.11 3.82 15.95
C GLY A 364 2.17 2.31 15.77
N GLY A 365 2.89 1.65 16.66
CA GLY A 365 3.01 0.19 16.62
C GLY A 365 4.19 -0.30 17.43
N ARG A 366 4.83 -1.38 16.96
CA ARG A 366 6.01 -1.98 17.59
C ARG A 366 7.05 -2.42 16.57
N VAL A 367 8.30 -2.45 17.04
CA VAL A 367 9.42 -3.04 16.31
C VAL A 367 9.96 -4.18 17.16
N ARG A 368 9.93 -5.40 16.63
CA ARG A 368 10.50 -6.57 17.28
C ARG A 368 11.89 -6.83 16.74
N PHE A 369 12.85 -6.96 17.64
CA PHE A 369 14.21 -7.35 17.33
C PHE A 369 14.49 -8.75 17.89
N ASP A 370 15.06 -9.62 17.06
CA ASP A 370 15.48 -10.96 17.40
C ASP A 370 17.02 -10.98 17.43
N LEU A 371 17.57 -11.07 18.64
CA LEU A 371 19.00 -11.07 18.92
C LEU A 371 19.54 -12.50 18.87
N LEU A 372 20.64 -12.71 18.15
CA LEU A 372 21.45 -13.91 18.24
C LEU A 372 22.59 -13.65 19.24
N LEU A 373 22.62 -14.42 20.30
CA LEU A 373 23.52 -14.26 21.43
C LEU A 373 24.53 -15.39 21.48
N ASP A 374 25.78 -15.06 21.81
CA ASP A 374 26.85 -16.00 22.11
C ASP A 374 27.30 -15.85 23.57
N ARG A 375 27.35 -16.96 24.28
CA ARG A 375 27.90 -17.07 25.64
C ARG A 375 29.01 -18.13 25.64
N GLY A 376 30.21 -17.71 25.22
CA GLY A 376 31.37 -18.60 25.21
C GLY A 376 31.22 -19.83 24.32
N GLY A 377 30.61 -19.68 23.13
CA GLY A 377 30.33 -20.75 22.16
C GLY A 377 28.97 -21.44 22.36
N GLU A 378 28.16 -21.01 23.33
CA GLU A 378 26.77 -21.43 23.51
C GLU A 378 25.82 -20.38 22.91
N TYR A 379 25.15 -20.75 21.81
CA TYR A 379 24.25 -19.84 21.09
C TYR A 379 22.81 -19.93 21.59
N SER A 380 22.17 -18.74 21.67
CA SER A 380 20.76 -18.59 22.01
C SER A 380 20.12 -17.44 21.24
N SER A 381 18.80 -17.33 21.27
CA SER A 381 18.08 -16.21 20.70
C SER A 381 17.18 -15.58 21.75
N GLN A 382 17.11 -14.24 21.74
CA GLN A 382 16.22 -13.46 22.59
C GLN A 382 15.51 -12.41 21.75
N SER A 383 14.19 -12.27 21.93
CA SER A 383 13.39 -11.25 21.27
C SER A 383 13.11 -10.11 22.23
N VAL A 384 13.24 -8.87 21.73
CA VAL A 384 12.90 -7.64 22.44
C VAL A 384 11.99 -6.78 21.56
N GLU A 385 11.07 -6.04 22.17
CA GLU A 385 10.16 -5.15 21.46
C GLU A 385 10.36 -3.70 21.90
N LEU A 386 10.39 -2.79 20.91
CA LEU A 386 10.44 -1.34 21.13
C LEU A 386 9.20 -0.68 20.50
N PRO A 387 8.70 0.43 21.07
CA PRO A 387 7.58 1.13 20.49
C PRO A 387 7.95 1.79 19.14
N LEU A 388 7.10 1.60 18.13
CA LEU A 388 7.16 2.33 16.87
C LEU A 388 6.44 3.67 17.02
N ARG A 389 7.13 4.75 16.61
CA ARG A 389 6.52 6.08 16.44
C ARG A 389 7.14 6.73 15.21
N TYR A 390 6.34 6.88 14.17
CA TYR A 390 6.76 7.51 12.93
C TYR A 390 5.75 8.58 12.53
N GLU A 391 6.23 9.73 12.12
CA GLU A 391 5.42 10.87 11.70
C GLU A 391 5.80 11.27 10.27
N CYS A 392 4.80 11.43 9.41
CA CYS A 392 4.98 11.87 8.04
C CYS A 392 3.92 12.91 7.65
N ALA A 393 4.15 13.58 6.52
CA ALA A 393 3.16 14.47 5.95
C ALA A 393 1.94 13.69 5.46
N ALA A 394 0.77 14.25 5.68
CA ALA A 394 -0.50 13.76 5.18
C ALA A 394 -1.26 14.93 4.50
N PRO A 395 -2.35 14.65 3.78
CA PRO A 395 -3.18 15.71 3.20
C PRO A 395 -3.71 16.68 4.25
N ASP A 396 -3.65 17.98 3.96
CA ASP A 396 -4.18 19.03 4.83
C ASP A 396 -5.70 18.95 5.07
N HIS A 397 -6.40 18.17 4.25
CA HIS A 397 -7.86 18.04 4.25
C HIS A 397 -8.35 16.70 4.81
N ALA A 398 -7.48 15.88 5.38
CA ALA A 398 -7.90 14.65 6.03
C ALA A 398 -8.87 14.96 7.17
N SER A 399 -10.16 14.77 6.91
CA SER A 399 -11.17 14.81 7.95
C SER A 399 -11.12 13.49 8.74
N ASP A 400 -11.44 13.52 10.03
CA ASP A 400 -11.50 12.31 10.87
C ASP A 400 -12.50 11.24 10.35
N MET A 401 -13.32 11.60 9.38
CA MET A 401 -14.29 10.71 8.74
C MET A 401 -13.88 10.41 7.30
N GLY A 402 -13.57 9.14 7.02
CA GLY A 402 -13.25 8.65 5.68
C GLY A 402 -11.76 8.69 5.31
N ALA A 403 -10.88 9.01 6.25
CA ALA A 403 -9.45 8.97 6.06
C ALA A 403 -8.84 7.75 6.77
N ASP A 404 -7.90 7.07 6.10
CA ASP A 404 -7.15 5.94 6.68
C ASP A 404 -5.75 5.89 6.05
N ALA A 405 -4.92 4.98 6.53
CA ALA A 405 -3.57 4.82 6.04
C ALA A 405 -3.13 3.35 6.07
N LEU A 406 -2.19 3.01 5.20
CA LEU A 406 -1.53 1.72 5.16
C LEU A 406 -0.03 1.93 5.10
N PHE A 407 0.69 1.39 6.08
CA PHE A 407 2.15 1.45 6.12
C PHE A 407 2.75 0.07 6.30
N GLU A 408 3.89 -0.12 5.67
CA GLU A 408 4.83 -1.20 5.91
C GLU A 408 6.13 -0.61 6.44
N GLY A 409 6.81 -1.36 7.30
CA GLY A 409 8.13 -0.98 7.79
C GLY A 409 9.13 -2.10 7.60
N GLU A 410 10.37 -1.73 7.29
CA GLU A 410 11.48 -2.67 7.15
C GLU A 410 12.72 -2.18 7.88
N ILE A 411 13.36 -3.08 8.62
CA ILE A 411 14.64 -2.79 9.29
C ILE A 411 15.75 -2.93 8.24
N ILE A 412 16.34 -1.82 7.86
CA ILE A 412 17.44 -1.76 6.87
C ILE A 412 18.77 -2.16 7.50
N SER A 413 19.04 -1.60 8.67
CA SER A 413 20.20 -1.95 9.47
C SER A 413 19.85 -1.88 10.95
N ALA A 414 20.44 -2.76 11.74
CA ALA A 414 20.33 -2.71 13.19
C ALA A 414 21.64 -3.11 13.85
N ARG A 415 21.90 -2.55 15.02
CA ARG A 415 23.03 -2.88 15.88
C ARG A 415 22.53 -2.95 17.32
N ALA A 416 23.01 -3.94 18.04
CA ALA A 416 22.80 -4.03 19.48
C ALA A 416 24.14 -4.11 20.20
N ARG A 417 24.26 -3.41 21.32
CA ARG A 417 25.46 -3.38 22.13
C ARG A 417 25.10 -3.52 23.59
N VAL A 418 25.75 -4.45 24.27
CA VAL A 418 25.69 -4.59 25.72
C VAL A 418 26.73 -3.64 26.32
N ASP A 419 26.30 -2.78 27.23
CA ASP A 419 27.14 -1.86 27.99
C ASP A 419 26.73 -1.87 29.47
N GLY A 420 27.56 -2.48 30.29
CA GLY A 420 27.27 -2.71 31.70
C GLY A 420 26.01 -3.57 31.90
N GLU A 421 25.02 -3.00 32.58
CA GLU A 421 23.72 -3.65 32.86
C GLU A 421 22.62 -3.33 31.85
N ARG A 422 22.96 -2.69 30.71
CA ARG A 422 22.00 -2.28 29.72
C ARG A 422 22.36 -2.82 28.33
N ILE A 423 21.35 -2.98 27.49
CA ILE A 423 21.48 -3.21 26.06
C ILE A 423 20.92 -2.00 25.32
N GLY A 424 21.76 -1.40 24.45
CA GLY A 424 21.33 -0.37 23.50
C GLY A 424 21.08 -0.98 22.13
N ILE A 425 20.00 -0.54 21.50
CA ILE A 425 19.62 -0.95 20.14
C ILE A 425 19.49 0.31 19.28
N ASP A 426 20.23 0.35 18.17
CA ASP A 426 20.16 1.36 17.14
C ASP A 426 19.72 0.70 15.83
N ALA A 427 18.68 1.20 15.21
CA ALA A 427 18.15 0.66 13.95
C ALA A 427 17.79 1.78 12.98
N GLU A 428 18.12 1.59 11.70
CA GLU A 428 17.60 2.36 10.58
C GLU A 428 16.38 1.63 10.02
N ILE A 429 15.25 2.30 10.00
CA ILE A 429 13.97 1.74 9.58
C ILE A 429 13.45 2.53 8.39
N SER A 430 13.07 1.82 7.34
CA SER A 430 12.32 2.36 6.23
C SER A 430 10.84 2.17 6.46
N MET A 431 10.06 3.24 6.23
CA MET A 431 8.60 3.22 6.22
C MET A 431 8.10 3.55 4.83
N ASN A 432 7.29 2.67 4.28
CA ASN A 432 6.64 2.83 2.99
C ASN A 432 5.14 2.69 3.17
N GLY A 433 4.36 3.59 2.56
CA GLY A 433 2.92 3.52 2.73
C GLY A 433 2.18 4.61 2.01
N CYS A 434 0.87 4.63 2.23
CA CYS A 434 -0.02 5.63 1.71
C CYS A 434 -1.05 6.04 2.76
N ALA A 435 -1.49 7.30 2.67
CA ALA A 435 -2.65 7.81 3.38
C ALA A 435 -3.66 8.34 2.35
N TRP A 436 -4.94 8.14 2.61
CA TRP A 436 -6.00 8.48 1.68
C TRP A 436 -7.22 9.05 2.36
N GLU A 437 -8.03 9.74 1.56
CA GLU A 437 -9.35 10.25 1.92
C GLU A 437 -10.39 9.72 0.94
N ILE A 438 -11.53 9.27 1.46
CA ILE A 438 -12.67 8.79 0.69
C ILE A 438 -13.87 9.67 1.01
N GLU A 439 -14.55 10.15 -0.03
CA GLU A 439 -15.79 10.91 0.12
C GLU A 439 -16.96 10.17 -0.52
N GLN A 440 -18.09 10.18 0.17
CA GLN A 440 -19.32 9.62 -0.33
C GLN A 440 -20.02 10.61 -1.27
N THR A 441 -20.17 10.26 -2.53
CA THR A 441 -20.82 11.08 -3.57
C THR A 441 -22.08 10.38 -4.05
N SER A 442 -23.19 11.14 -4.21
CA SER A 442 -24.43 10.63 -4.76
C SER A 442 -24.41 10.79 -6.28
N LEU A 443 -24.37 9.67 -7.00
CA LEU A 443 -24.48 9.64 -8.45
C LEU A 443 -25.91 9.27 -8.87
N LEU A 444 -26.40 9.90 -9.92
CA LEU A 444 -27.70 9.55 -10.49
C LEU A 444 -27.61 8.17 -11.15
N ASP A 445 -28.44 7.25 -10.71
CA ASP A 445 -28.48 5.84 -11.15
C ASP A 445 -29.55 5.61 -12.23
N SER A 446 -30.77 6.10 -11.96
CA SER A 446 -31.89 5.95 -12.93
C SER A 446 -32.82 7.15 -12.92
N VAL A 447 -33.54 7.30 -14.04
CA VAL A 447 -34.59 8.31 -14.23
C VAL A 447 -35.86 7.64 -14.71
N GLY A 448 -36.90 7.72 -13.90
CA GLY A 448 -38.25 7.28 -14.26
C GLY A 448 -39.09 8.44 -14.78
N PHE A 449 -39.83 8.22 -15.88
CA PHE A 449 -40.73 9.21 -16.44
C PHE A 449 -42.16 8.93 -16.00
N GLY A 450 -42.81 9.93 -15.40
CA GLY A 450 -44.20 9.92 -14.99
C GLY A 450 -45.10 10.66 -15.95
N ASP A 451 -46.19 11.23 -15.42
CA ASP A 451 -47.23 11.93 -16.21
C ASP A 451 -46.63 13.19 -16.90
N GLU A 452 -47.23 13.53 -18.05
CA GLU A 452 -46.93 14.76 -18.77
C GLU A 452 -47.31 16.00 -17.94
N ILE A 453 -46.46 17.00 -17.95
CA ILE A 453 -46.68 18.27 -17.25
C ILE A 453 -47.68 19.11 -18.05
N VAL A 454 -48.89 19.17 -17.57
CA VAL A 454 -49.93 20.06 -18.14
C VAL A 454 -49.65 21.50 -17.70
N ARG A 455 -49.24 22.35 -18.62
CA ARG A 455 -49.03 23.77 -18.37
C ARG A 455 -50.27 24.59 -18.61
N GLY A 456 -50.60 25.49 -17.66
CA GLY A 456 -51.64 26.48 -17.87
C GLY A 456 -51.20 27.52 -18.91
N VAL A 457 -52.16 28.10 -19.62
CA VAL A 457 -51.92 29.14 -20.66
C VAL A 457 -51.67 30.49 -19.95
N SER A 458 -50.47 30.63 -19.35
CA SER A 458 -50.00 31.93 -18.87
C SER A 458 -48.80 32.40 -19.71
N GLU A 459 -48.81 33.64 -20.16
CA GLU A 459 -47.74 34.16 -21.00
C GLU A 459 -46.43 34.33 -20.22
N TYR A 460 -46.51 34.66 -18.94
CA TYR A 460 -45.33 34.84 -18.06
C TYR A 460 -45.63 34.46 -16.60
N THR A 461 -44.68 33.80 -15.95
CA THR A 461 -44.69 33.57 -14.49
C THR A 461 -43.56 34.34 -13.85
N VAL A 462 -43.87 35.12 -12.81
CA VAL A 462 -42.86 35.85 -12.02
C VAL A 462 -42.58 35.09 -10.73
N CYS A 463 -41.34 34.69 -10.54
CA CYS A 463 -40.85 34.01 -9.34
C CYS A 463 -39.97 34.94 -8.52
N TYR A 464 -40.16 34.92 -7.18
CA TYR A 464 -39.26 35.57 -6.21
C TYR A 464 -38.34 34.49 -5.62
N PRO A 465 -37.04 34.49 -5.96
CA PRO A 465 -36.12 33.48 -5.45
C PRO A 465 -35.98 33.56 -3.93
N ALA A 466 -35.96 32.42 -3.26
CA ALA A 466 -35.64 32.38 -1.84
C ALA A 466 -34.13 32.67 -1.60
N LYS A 467 -33.78 33.09 -0.40
CA LYS A 467 -32.37 33.30 -0.04
C LYS A 467 -31.58 31.97 -0.18
N GLY A 468 -30.52 32.00 -0.96
CA GLY A 468 -29.70 30.80 -1.22
C GLY A 468 -30.24 29.87 -2.31
N GLU A 469 -31.26 30.31 -3.08
CA GLU A 469 -31.79 29.53 -4.20
C GLU A 469 -30.97 29.78 -5.47
N SER A 470 -30.72 28.69 -6.24
CA SER A 470 -29.98 28.74 -7.51
C SER A 470 -30.93 28.84 -8.72
N ILE A 471 -30.38 29.25 -9.87
CA ILE A 471 -31.12 29.23 -11.15
C ILE A 471 -31.68 27.84 -11.43
N TRP A 472 -30.88 26.80 -11.18
CA TRP A 472 -31.28 25.41 -11.37
C TRP A 472 -32.55 25.06 -10.57
N ARG A 473 -32.58 25.40 -9.28
CA ARG A 473 -33.75 25.12 -8.42
C ARG A 473 -34.99 25.85 -8.85
N VAL A 474 -34.84 27.11 -9.28
CA VAL A 474 -35.96 27.89 -9.81
C VAL A 474 -36.47 27.25 -11.11
N ALA A 475 -35.60 26.98 -12.08
CA ALA A 475 -36.02 26.38 -13.36
C ALA A 475 -36.66 24.99 -13.16
N LYS A 476 -36.08 24.14 -12.30
CA LYS A 476 -36.63 22.81 -11.94
C LYS A 476 -38.01 22.88 -11.32
N ARG A 477 -38.25 23.83 -10.40
CA ARG A 477 -39.54 24.03 -9.70
C ARG A 477 -40.67 24.30 -10.69
N TYR A 478 -40.38 25.03 -11.76
CA TYR A 478 -41.40 25.40 -12.76
C TYR A 478 -41.33 24.52 -14.01
N GLY A 479 -40.40 23.58 -14.09
CA GLY A 479 -40.18 22.73 -15.27
C GLY A 479 -39.79 23.54 -16.51
N ALA A 480 -39.20 24.72 -16.33
CA ALA A 480 -38.84 25.61 -17.44
C ALA A 480 -37.45 25.26 -18.01
N PRO A 481 -37.23 25.38 -19.34
CA PRO A 481 -35.91 25.20 -19.90
C PRO A 481 -34.93 26.23 -19.32
N ILE A 482 -33.80 25.75 -18.75
CA ILE A 482 -32.84 26.61 -18.03
C ILE A 482 -32.26 27.71 -18.93
N GLY A 483 -32.01 27.39 -20.19
CA GLY A 483 -31.54 28.33 -21.18
C GLY A 483 -32.54 29.48 -21.44
N ALA A 484 -33.85 29.20 -21.42
CA ALA A 484 -34.90 30.20 -21.55
C ALA A 484 -34.94 31.14 -20.34
N VAL A 485 -34.86 30.56 -19.11
CA VAL A 485 -34.82 31.35 -17.86
C VAL A 485 -33.62 32.30 -17.85
N VAL A 486 -32.43 31.79 -18.20
CA VAL A 486 -31.19 32.58 -18.26
C VAL A 486 -31.29 33.73 -19.27
N SER A 487 -31.72 33.43 -20.52
CA SER A 487 -31.78 34.42 -21.60
C SER A 487 -32.82 35.50 -21.34
N THR A 488 -34.02 35.15 -20.86
CA THR A 488 -35.09 36.08 -20.54
C THR A 488 -34.70 37.07 -19.44
N ASN A 489 -33.97 36.61 -18.45
CA ASN A 489 -33.58 37.43 -17.32
C ASN A 489 -32.17 38.01 -17.41
N LYS A 490 -31.45 37.74 -18.51
CA LYS A 490 -30.05 38.16 -18.72
C LYS A 490 -29.13 37.79 -17.54
N LEU A 491 -29.28 36.58 -17.03
CA LEU A 491 -28.54 36.11 -15.85
C LEU A 491 -27.10 35.71 -16.24
N PRO A 492 -26.11 36.04 -15.39
CA PRO A 492 -24.76 35.56 -15.59
C PRO A 492 -24.69 34.02 -15.37
N THR A 493 -23.85 33.35 -16.14
CA THR A 493 -23.67 31.87 -16.08
C THR A 493 -22.28 31.47 -15.71
N ASP A 494 -21.40 32.42 -15.39
CA ASP A 494 -19.97 32.19 -15.14
C ASP A 494 -19.71 31.29 -13.93
N GLU A 495 -20.59 31.33 -12.92
CA GLU A 495 -20.50 30.51 -11.72
C GLU A 495 -21.29 29.17 -11.80
N GLY A 496 -21.90 28.88 -12.97
CA GLY A 496 -22.75 27.71 -13.16
C GLY A 496 -24.20 27.91 -12.66
N TYR A 497 -25.08 26.98 -13.03
CA TYR A 497 -26.53 27.10 -12.75
C TYR A 497 -26.89 26.76 -11.29
N ASP A 498 -26.03 26.05 -10.57
CA ASP A 498 -26.29 25.63 -9.17
C ASP A 498 -25.77 26.67 -8.13
N SER A 499 -25.12 27.73 -8.60
CA SER A 499 -24.62 28.79 -7.70
C SER A 499 -25.77 29.65 -7.17
N ALA A 500 -25.89 29.72 -5.85
CA ALA A 500 -26.84 30.65 -5.19
C ALA A 500 -26.47 32.14 -5.41
N ARG A 501 -25.18 32.44 -5.61
CA ARG A 501 -24.68 33.82 -5.79
C ARG A 501 -25.27 34.51 -6.99
N THR A 502 -25.62 33.77 -8.04
CA THR A 502 -26.21 34.32 -9.27
C THR A 502 -27.53 35.04 -9.03
N LEU A 503 -28.34 34.57 -8.07
CA LEU A 503 -29.64 35.15 -7.74
C LEU A 503 -29.64 36.07 -6.50
N GLU A 504 -28.54 36.22 -5.77
CA GLU A 504 -28.47 37.02 -4.54
C GLU A 504 -28.89 38.50 -4.74
N LYS A 505 -28.65 39.05 -5.92
CA LYS A 505 -28.98 40.44 -6.27
C LYS A 505 -30.23 40.56 -7.17
N VAL A 506 -30.86 39.43 -7.47
CA VAL A 506 -32.03 39.39 -8.34
C VAL A 506 -33.31 39.40 -7.52
N LYS A 507 -34.14 40.44 -7.73
CA LYS A 507 -35.39 40.61 -6.98
C LYS A 507 -36.47 39.66 -7.42
N TYR A 508 -36.57 39.34 -8.71
CA TYR A 508 -37.52 38.43 -9.32
C TYR A 508 -36.94 37.79 -10.58
N VAL A 509 -37.43 36.63 -10.95
CA VAL A 509 -37.06 35.90 -12.19
C VAL A 509 -38.33 35.68 -12.99
N MET A 510 -38.31 35.99 -14.29
CA MET A 510 -39.37 35.66 -15.24
C MET A 510 -39.12 34.26 -15.79
N ILE A 511 -40.18 33.47 -15.82
CA ILE A 511 -40.17 32.06 -16.23
C ILE A 511 -41.08 31.85 -17.40
#